data_35e9fcac7555bbc4dbffe2a7c54f22fa
#
_entry.id   35e9fcac7555bbc4dbffe2a7c54f22fa
#
_cell.length_a   1.000
_cell.length_b   1.000
_cell.length_c   1.000
_cell.angle_alpha   90.00
_cell.angle_beta   90.00
_cell.angle_gamma   90.00
#
_symmetry.space_group_name_H-M   'P 1'
#
loop_
_entity.id
_entity.type
_entity.pdbx_description
1 polymer ?
#
loop_
_entity_poly.entity_id
_entity_poly.type
_entity_poly.pdbx_seq_one_letter_code
_entity_poly.pdbx_strand_id
1 'polypeptide(L)' 'SNHFWILAYPAQHSFELFDKQRLCTLFLEGGDAMHFRLAMEKIPGKLRNEDSIDALLKEYCASAQPIVFH' A
#
# COMPACT_ATOMS: atom_id res chain seq x y z
N SER A 1 9.31 -0.76 -3.49
CA SER A 1 9.03 -0.96 -4.90
C SER A 1 9.28 0.33 -5.69
N ASN A 2 9.60 0.18 -6.96
CA ASN A 2 9.83 1.34 -7.83
C ASN A 2 8.56 2.09 -8.19
N HIS A 3 7.41 1.42 -8.09
CA HIS A 3 6.12 2.00 -8.50
C HIS A 3 5.33 2.56 -7.32
N PHE A 4 5.62 2.11 -6.12
CA PHE A 4 4.82 2.44 -4.96
C PHE A 4 5.69 2.85 -3.78
N TRP A 5 5.18 3.76 -2.98
CA TRP A 5 5.73 4.05 -1.66
C TRP A 5 4.73 3.60 -0.60
N ILE A 6 5.26 3.04 0.48
CA ILE A 6 4.47 2.67 1.63
C ILE A 6 5.02 3.45 2.81
N LEU A 7 4.18 4.29 3.39
CA LEU A 7 4.51 5.02 4.61
C LEU A 7 3.75 4.39 5.75
N ALA A 8 4.47 3.98 6.78
CA ALA A 8 3.86 3.40 7.97
C ALA A 8 3.85 4.43 9.09
N TYR A 9 2.72 4.50 9.78
CA TYR A 9 2.54 5.37 10.95
C TYR A 9 2.24 4.48 12.15
N PRO A 10 3.30 3.89 12.79
CA PRO A 10 3.10 2.88 13.83
C PRO A 10 2.28 3.35 15.03
N ALA A 11 2.48 4.61 15.44
CA ALA A 11 1.75 5.15 16.59
C ALA A 11 0.25 5.24 16.34
N GLN A 12 -0.17 5.32 15.08
CA GLN A 12 -1.57 5.46 14.68
C GLN A 12 -2.09 4.16 14.07
N HIS A 13 -1.27 3.11 14.00
CA HIS A 13 -1.62 1.84 13.37
C HIS A 13 -2.20 2.03 11.97
N SER A 14 -1.55 2.88 11.17
CA SER A 14 -2.05 3.23 9.84
C SER A 14 -0.94 3.20 8.82
N PHE A 15 -1.35 3.20 7.54
CA PHE A 15 -0.43 3.21 6.41
C PHE A 15 -0.92 4.20 5.36
N GLU A 16 0.01 4.71 4.59
CA GLU A 16 -0.33 5.49 3.40
C GLU A 16 0.37 4.86 2.20
N LEU A 17 -0.40 4.53 1.18
CA LEU A 17 0.11 3.93 -0.05
C LEU A 17 0.11 4.99 -1.14
N PHE A 18 1.24 5.11 -1.82
CA PHE A 18 1.40 6.11 -2.87
C PHE A 18 1.78 5.42 -4.17
N ASP A 19 0.92 5.53 -5.19
CA ASP A 19 1.19 5.02 -6.53
C ASP A 19 1.87 6.13 -7.33
N LYS A 20 3.17 5.97 -7.58
CA LYS A 20 3.98 7.00 -8.22
C LYS A 20 3.68 7.14 -9.70
N GLN A 21 3.20 6.10 -10.35
CA GLN A 21 2.88 6.15 -11.77
C GLN A 21 1.55 6.84 -12.04
N ARG A 22 0.54 6.51 -11.22
CA ARG A 22 -0.80 7.06 -11.39
C ARG A 22 -1.04 8.33 -10.58
N LEU A 23 -0.08 8.69 -9.72
CA LEU A 23 -0.18 9.83 -8.81
C LEU A 23 -1.45 9.74 -7.97
N CYS A 24 -1.65 8.57 -7.37
CA CYS A 24 -2.78 8.31 -6.49
C CYS A 24 -2.28 7.97 -5.10
N THR A 25 -3.09 8.28 -4.11
CA THR A 25 -2.78 7.95 -2.72
C THR A 25 -3.95 7.25 -2.07
N LEU A 26 -3.64 6.36 -1.12
CA LEU A 26 -4.65 5.66 -0.34
C LEU A 26 -4.19 5.60 1.10
N PHE A 27 -4.99 6.14 2.00
CA PHE A 27 -4.72 6.08 3.42
C PHE A 27 -5.52 4.94 4.05
N LEU A 28 -4.82 4.08 4.79
CA LEU A 28 -5.41 2.92 5.45
C LEU A 28 -5.32 3.10 6.95
N GLU A 29 -6.46 2.97 7.64
CA GLU A 29 -6.51 3.01 9.09
C GLU A 29 -7.52 2.00 9.60
N GLY A 30 -7.48 1.71 10.90
CA GLY A 30 -8.39 0.78 11.53
C GLY A 30 -8.31 -0.61 10.95
N GLY A 31 -9.47 -1.19 10.63
CA GLY A 31 -9.55 -2.54 10.09
C GLY A 31 -8.87 -2.69 8.74
N ASP A 32 -8.93 -1.65 7.91
CA ASP A 32 -8.28 -1.68 6.59
C ASP A 32 -6.76 -1.77 6.73
N ALA A 33 -6.18 -1.02 7.67
CA ALA A 33 -4.75 -1.08 7.93
C ALA A 33 -4.34 -2.45 8.46
N MET A 34 -5.15 -3.03 9.36
CA MET A 34 -4.89 -4.38 9.88
C MET A 34 -4.95 -5.41 8.76
N HIS A 35 -5.96 -5.32 7.90
CA HIS A 35 -6.10 -6.23 6.77
C HIS A 35 -4.90 -6.15 5.84
N PHE A 36 -4.45 -4.94 5.54
CA PHE A 36 -3.26 -4.73 4.70
C PHE A 36 -2.03 -5.37 5.32
N ARG A 37 -1.81 -5.14 6.62
CA ARG A 37 -0.65 -5.71 7.32
C ARG A 37 -0.67 -7.23 7.25
N LEU A 38 -1.83 -7.83 7.52
CA LEU A 38 -1.97 -9.28 7.47
C LEU A 38 -1.74 -9.82 6.05
N ALA A 39 -2.23 -9.11 5.04
CA ALA A 39 -2.01 -9.50 3.65
C ALA A 39 -0.53 -9.48 3.29
N MET A 40 0.19 -8.45 3.74
CA MET A 40 1.64 -8.38 3.52
C MET A 40 2.38 -9.51 4.23
N GLU A 41 1.96 -9.85 5.45
CA GLU A 41 2.57 -10.94 6.21
C GLU A 41 2.33 -12.30 5.58
N LYS A 42 1.24 -12.46 4.82
CA LYS A 42 0.93 -13.72 4.15
C LYS A 42 1.83 -14.00 2.96
N ILE A 43 2.54 -13.01 2.45
CA ILE A 43 3.48 -13.23 1.37
C ILE A 43 4.72 -13.89 1.97
N PRO A 44 5.02 -15.16 1.62
CA PRO A 44 6.20 -15.83 2.18
C PRO A 44 7.48 -15.06 1.84
N GLY A 45 8.45 -15.09 2.76
CA GLY A 45 9.70 -14.38 2.56
C GLY A 45 10.40 -14.76 1.26
N LYS A 46 10.31 -16.03 0.85
CA LYS A 46 10.88 -16.51 -0.41
C LYS A 46 10.21 -15.89 -1.64
N LEU A 47 8.94 -15.55 -1.53
CA LEU A 47 8.14 -15.00 -2.63
C LEU A 47 7.91 -13.49 -2.48
N ARG A 48 8.45 -12.90 -1.41
CA ARG A 48 8.30 -11.46 -1.16
C ARG A 48 9.30 -10.71 -2.03
N ASN A 49 8.93 -10.52 -3.28
CA ASN A 49 9.72 -9.77 -4.24
C ASN A 49 8.91 -8.57 -4.71
N GLU A 50 9.54 -7.74 -5.56
CA GLU A 50 8.91 -6.53 -6.05
C GLU A 50 7.59 -6.81 -6.78
N ASP A 51 7.55 -7.88 -7.58
CA ASP A 51 6.36 -8.21 -8.37
C ASP A 51 5.19 -8.61 -7.48
N SER A 52 5.41 -9.43 -6.45
CA SER A 52 4.34 -9.88 -5.57
C SER A 52 3.81 -8.75 -4.72
N ILE A 53 4.69 -7.87 -4.26
CA ILE A 53 4.29 -6.70 -3.48
C ILE A 53 3.53 -5.72 -4.35
N ASP A 54 3.99 -5.47 -5.58
CA ASP A 54 3.32 -4.58 -6.51
C ASP A 54 1.92 -5.08 -6.87
N ALA A 55 1.76 -6.40 -7.04
CA ALA A 55 0.46 -6.99 -7.33
C ALA A 55 -0.54 -6.71 -6.19
N LEU A 56 -0.09 -6.88 -4.95
CA LEU A 56 -0.93 -6.59 -3.78
C LEU A 56 -1.26 -5.10 -3.71
N LEU A 57 -0.27 -4.24 -3.91
CA LEU A 57 -0.47 -2.80 -3.84
C LEU A 57 -1.41 -2.31 -4.93
N LYS A 58 -1.36 -2.90 -6.12
CA LYS A 58 -2.28 -2.56 -7.21
C LYS A 58 -3.73 -2.85 -6.83
N GLU A 59 -3.98 -3.95 -6.13
CA GLU A 59 -5.33 -4.28 -5.67
C GLU A 59 -5.85 -3.22 -4.70
N TYR A 60 -5.03 -2.82 -3.73
CA TYR A 60 -5.42 -1.81 -2.76
C TYR A 60 -5.60 -0.44 -3.41
N CYS A 61 -4.70 -0.08 -4.32
CA CYS A 61 -4.73 1.25 -4.94
C CYS A 61 -5.73 1.36 -6.09
N ALA A 62 -6.45 0.29 -6.42
CA ALA A 62 -7.47 0.34 -7.49
C ALA A 62 -8.53 1.39 -7.23
N SER A 63 -8.85 1.64 -5.94
CA SER A 63 -9.84 2.63 -5.54
C SER A 63 -9.20 3.90 -4.96
N ALA A 64 -7.89 4.08 -5.15
CA ALA A 64 -7.17 5.22 -4.59
C ALA A 64 -7.64 6.53 -5.23
N GLN A 65 -7.56 7.59 -4.42
CA GLN A 65 -7.94 8.92 -4.89
C GLN A 65 -6.77 9.57 -5.60
N PRO A 66 -7.02 10.28 -6.72
CA PRO A 66 -5.98 11.06 -7.38
C PRO A 66 -5.45 12.15 -6.46
N ILE A 67 -4.16 12.42 -6.58
CA ILE A 67 -3.56 13.53 -5.87
C ILE A 67 -3.90 14.80 -6.64
N VAL A 68 -4.44 15.78 -5.92
CA VAL A 68 -4.80 17.06 -6.51
C VAL A 68 -3.66 18.04 -6.27
N PHE A 69 -3.12 18.58 -7.34
CA PHE A 69 -2.07 19.60 -7.28
C PHE A 69 -2.71 20.96 -7.47
N HIS A 70 -2.38 21.88 -6.58
CA HIS A 70 -2.89 23.24 -6.64
C HIS A 70 -1.78 24.22 -7.00
#